data_8a3a6d41abd2321a7eb087c0261fba00
#
_entry.id   8a3a6d41abd2321a7eb087c0261fba00
#
_cell.length_a   1.000
_cell.length_b   1.000
_cell.length_c   1.000
_cell.angle_alpha   90.00
_cell.angle_beta   90.00
_cell.angle_gamma   90.00
#
_symmetry.space_group_name_H-M   'P 1'
#
loop_
_entity.id
_entity.type
_entity.pdbx_description
1 polymer ?
#
loop_
_entity_poly.entity_id
_entity_poly.type
_entity_poly.pdbx_seq_one_letter_code
_entity_poly.pdbx_strand_id
1 'polypeptide(L)'
;AGVVAMTMCGATSHARADAAAVERGQAVVNEWCRDCHVREGDKLTADMAPPYSMIVAAEDRDRAWFEAFLKADHFPMTTFRLFDHEKADVVEWLLDLQRRERRK
;
A
#
# COMPACT_ATOMS: atom_id res chain seq x y z
N ALA A 1 6.24 14.66 46.39
CA ALA A 1 6.80 13.84 45.32
C ALA A 1 5.76 13.64 44.23
N GLY A 2 5.88 14.36 43.17
CA GLY A 2 4.99 14.19 42.00
C GLY A 2 5.46 13.02 41.14
N VAL A 3 4.60 12.06 40.92
CA VAL A 3 4.85 11.02 39.93
C VAL A 3 4.23 11.46 38.61
N VAL A 4 5.06 11.73 37.66
CA VAL A 4 4.59 12.02 36.31
C VAL A 4 4.47 10.69 35.56
N ALA A 5 3.25 10.27 35.36
CA ALA A 5 3.00 9.12 34.52
C ALA A 5 3.09 9.58 33.06
N MET A 6 4.16 9.23 32.43
CA MET A 6 4.33 9.46 30.99
C MET A 6 3.60 8.37 30.23
N THR A 7 2.43 8.69 29.72
CA THR A 7 1.69 7.77 28.89
C THR A 7 2.21 7.86 27.45
N MET A 8 2.92 6.85 27.02
CA MET A 8 3.44 6.74 25.66
C MET A 8 2.43 6.05 24.74
N CYS A 9 1.19 6.51 24.73
CA CYS A 9 0.13 5.88 23.96
C CYS A 9 0.21 6.17 22.46
N GLY A 10 0.88 7.24 22.05
CA GLY A 10 0.91 7.70 20.68
C GLY A 10 1.48 6.69 19.69
N ALA A 11 2.62 6.08 20.04
CA ALA A 11 3.30 5.12 19.14
C ALA A 11 2.47 3.86 18.93
N THR A 12 1.82 3.34 19.97
CA THR A 12 1.00 2.11 19.88
C THR A 12 -0.26 2.37 19.06
N SER A 13 -0.94 3.49 19.27
CA SER A 13 -2.13 3.86 18.51
C SER A 13 -1.81 4.07 17.05
N HIS A 14 -0.68 4.67 16.74
CA HIS A 14 -0.23 4.90 15.38
C HIS A 14 0.05 3.59 14.64
N ALA A 15 0.74 2.66 15.29
CA ALA A 15 1.04 1.35 14.72
C ALA A 15 -0.24 0.56 14.42
N ARG A 16 -1.25 0.63 15.28
CA ARG A 16 -2.55 0.00 15.06
C ARG A 16 -3.31 0.61 13.90
N ALA A 17 -3.28 1.95 13.79
CA ALA A 17 -3.92 2.65 12.68
C ALA A 17 -3.28 2.25 11.36
N ASP A 18 -1.94 2.16 11.30
CA ASP A 18 -1.23 1.75 10.11
C ASP A 18 -1.55 0.29 9.74
N ALA A 19 -1.60 -0.60 10.70
CA ALA A 19 -1.93 -2.00 10.46
C ALA A 19 -3.35 -2.16 9.92
N ALA A 20 -4.32 -1.43 10.46
CA ALA A 20 -5.70 -1.47 9.99
C ALA A 20 -5.80 -0.91 8.56
N ALA A 21 -5.08 0.17 8.26
CA ALA A 21 -5.04 0.75 6.92
C ALA A 21 -4.43 -0.24 5.92
N VAL A 22 -3.38 -0.95 6.31
CA VAL A 22 -2.75 -1.98 5.46
C VAL A 22 -3.75 -3.09 5.14
N GLU A 23 -4.50 -3.57 6.12
CA GLU A 23 -5.54 -4.59 5.89
C GLU A 23 -6.63 -4.10 4.94
N ARG A 24 -7.10 -2.88 5.15
CA ARG A 24 -8.11 -2.29 4.26
C ARG A 24 -7.57 -2.12 2.85
N GLY A 25 -6.32 -1.67 2.73
CA GLY A 25 -5.65 -1.53 1.44
C GLY A 25 -5.54 -2.84 0.71
N GLN A 26 -5.18 -3.91 1.41
CA GLN A 26 -5.13 -5.24 0.81
C GLN A 26 -6.49 -5.68 0.29
N ALA A 27 -7.55 -5.41 1.02
CA ALA A 27 -8.90 -5.74 0.57
C ALA A 27 -9.28 -5.00 -0.71
N VAL A 28 -8.93 -3.72 -0.81
CA VAL A 28 -9.14 -2.92 -2.02
C VAL A 28 -8.37 -3.50 -3.20
N VAL A 29 -7.09 -3.84 -2.99
CA VAL A 29 -6.23 -4.43 -4.01
C VAL A 29 -6.81 -5.76 -4.51
N ASN A 30 -7.28 -6.60 -3.60
CA ASN A 30 -7.86 -7.90 -3.95
C ASN A 30 -9.13 -7.76 -4.77
N GLU A 31 -9.91 -6.72 -4.52
CA GLU A 31 -11.17 -6.50 -5.22
C GLU A 31 -10.98 -5.84 -6.60
N TRP A 32 -10.11 -4.83 -6.69
CA TRP A 32 -10.07 -3.97 -7.87
C TRP A 32 -8.80 -4.09 -8.73
N CYS A 33 -7.71 -4.59 -8.17
CA CYS A 33 -6.40 -4.56 -8.83
C CYS A 33 -5.91 -5.94 -9.25
N ARG A 34 -6.38 -6.96 -8.57
CA ARG A 34 -5.85 -8.33 -8.67
C ARG A 34 -5.99 -8.96 -10.04
N ASP A 35 -7.02 -8.61 -10.78
CA ASP A 35 -7.28 -9.22 -12.10
C ASP A 35 -6.18 -8.90 -13.11
N CYS A 36 -5.52 -7.75 -12.96
CA CYS A 36 -4.48 -7.30 -13.88
C CYS A 36 -3.07 -7.50 -13.34
N HIS A 37 -2.90 -7.40 -12.00
CA HIS A 37 -1.59 -7.53 -11.37
C HIS A 37 -1.28 -8.98 -11.02
N VAL A 38 -0.06 -9.39 -11.36
CA VAL A 38 0.42 -10.74 -11.13
C VAL A 38 0.80 -10.93 -9.67
N ARG A 39 0.41 -12.06 -9.08
CA ARG A 39 0.88 -12.45 -7.75
C ARG A 39 2.27 -13.06 -7.83
N GLU A 40 2.96 -13.07 -6.69
CA GLU A 40 4.21 -13.79 -6.54
C GLU A 40 4.02 -15.25 -6.98
N GLY A 41 4.91 -15.70 -7.84
CA GLY A 41 4.87 -17.07 -8.34
C GLY A 41 3.97 -17.32 -9.54
N ASP A 42 3.12 -16.38 -9.90
CA ASP A 42 2.28 -16.49 -11.08
C ASP A 42 3.11 -16.29 -12.36
N LYS A 43 2.66 -16.90 -13.44
CA LYS A 43 3.34 -16.79 -14.73
C LYS A 43 3.06 -15.43 -15.37
N LEU A 44 4.13 -14.69 -15.66
CA LEU A 44 4.05 -13.37 -16.26
C LEU A 44 3.80 -13.50 -17.77
N THR A 45 2.76 -12.81 -18.25
CA THR A 45 2.50 -12.68 -19.68
C THR A 45 2.69 -11.22 -20.11
N ALA A 46 2.93 -10.99 -21.40
CA ALA A 46 3.31 -9.66 -21.91
C ALA A 46 2.28 -8.57 -21.68
N ASP A 47 1.02 -8.93 -21.52
CA ASP A 47 -0.11 -8.02 -21.35
C ASP A 47 -0.56 -7.86 -19.90
N MET A 48 0.16 -8.46 -18.96
CA MET A 48 -0.15 -8.35 -17.53
C MET A 48 0.66 -7.24 -16.87
N ALA A 49 0.04 -6.57 -15.89
CA ALA A 49 0.73 -5.59 -15.08
C ALA A 49 1.79 -6.29 -14.21
N PRO A 50 2.88 -5.58 -13.84
CA PRO A 50 3.96 -6.20 -13.06
C PRO A 50 3.48 -6.61 -11.66
N PRO A 51 4.12 -7.60 -11.04
CA PRO A 51 3.82 -7.96 -9.66
C PRO A 51 4.12 -6.81 -8.71
N TYR A 52 3.39 -6.75 -7.60
CA TYR A 52 3.52 -5.65 -6.65
C TYR A 52 4.92 -5.53 -6.06
N SER A 53 5.60 -6.64 -5.84
CA SER A 53 6.98 -6.63 -5.34
C SER A 53 7.92 -5.87 -6.26
N MET A 54 7.72 -5.95 -7.57
CA MET A 54 8.51 -5.18 -8.54
C MET A 54 8.16 -3.70 -8.52
N ILE A 55 6.87 -3.39 -8.36
CA ILE A 55 6.40 -2.00 -8.29
C ILE A 55 7.06 -1.26 -7.12
N VAL A 56 7.10 -1.90 -5.95
CA VAL A 56 7.62 -1.25 -4.74
C VAL A 56 9.15 -1.29 -4.64
N ALA A 57 9.82 -2.09 -5.46
CA ALA A 57 11.26 -2.28 -5.37
C ALA A 57 12.07 -1.10 -5.94
N ALA A 58 11.51 -0.30 -6.83
CA ALA A 58 12.22 0.81 -7.44
C ALA A 58 12.61 1.86 -6.39
N GLU A 59 13.83 2.41 -6.51
CA GLU A 59 14.42 3.26 -5.48
C GLU A 59 13.66 4.56 -5.24
N ASP A 60 13.02 5.09 -6.25
CA ASP A 60 12.29 6.36 -6.19
C ASP A 60 10.84 6.22 -5.69
N ARG A 61 10.43 5.01 -5.30
CA ARG A 61 9.06 4.75 -4.85
C ARG A 61 8.91 5.09 -3.38
N ASP A 62 8.24 6.19 -3.10
CA ASP A 62 7.92 6.63 -1.74
C ASP A 62 6.42 6.93 -1.64
N ARG A 63 5.98 7.38 -0.47
CA ARG A 63 4.58 7.72 -0.22
C ARG A 63 4.06 8.72 -1.26
N ALA A 64 4.79 9.79 -1.49
CA ALA A 64 4.39 10.82 -2.44
C ALA A 64 4.24 10.27 -3.86
N TRP A 65 5.14 9.38 -4.25
CA TRP A 65 5.07 8.74 -5.55
C TRP A 65 3.82 7.88 -5.69
N PHE A 66 3.51 7.05 -4.68
CA PHE A 66 2.32 6.19 -4.71
C PHE A 66 1.03 7.01 -4.68
N GLU A 67 1.00 8.07 -3.87
CA GLU A 67 -0.15 8.96 -3.81
C GLU A 67 -0.43 9.63 -5.16
N ALA A 68 0.60 10.15 -5.80
CA ALA A 68 0.49 10.80 -7.10
C ALA A 68 0.06 9.81 -8.18
N PHE A 69 0.61 8.60 -8.15
CA PHE A 69 0.29 7.56 -9.12
C PHE A 69 -1.19 7.17 -9.05
N LEU A 70 -1.73 6.97 -7.84
CA LEU A 70 -3.12 6.56 -7.68
C LEU A 70 -4.11 7.70 -7.95
N LYS A 71 -3.68 8.96 -7.87
CA LYS A 71 -4.51 10.11 -8.25
C LYS A 71 -4.60 10.28 -9.76
N ALA A 72 -3.56 9.91 -10.47
CA ALA A 72 -3.52 10.04 -11.92
C ALA A 72 -4.49 9.06 -12.57
N ASP A 73 -5.07 9.48 -13.69
CA ASP A 73 -5.87 8.57 -14.52
C ASP A 73 -4.91 7.65 -15.26
N HIS A 74 -4.95 6.38 -14.90
CA HIS A 74 -3.99 5.38 -15.37
C HIS A 74 -4.71 4.25 -16.11
N PHE A 75 -5.17 4.55 -17.31
CA PHE A 75 -5.78 3.50 -18.13
C PHE A 75 -4.74 2.41 -18.45
N PRO A 76 -5.08 1.11 -18.33
CA PRO A 76 -6.41 0.57 -18.04
C PRO A 76 -6.74 0.39 -16.55
N MET A 77 -5.96 0.94 -15.62
CA MET A 77 -6.27 0.87 -14.20
C MET A 77 -7.51 1.69 -13.88
N THR A 78 -8.37 1.13 -13.03
CA THR A 78 -9.65 1.74 -12.67
C THR A 78 -9.59 2.53 -11.36
N THR A 79 -8.49 3.27 -11.15
CA THR A 79 -8.29 4.05 -9.92
C THR A 79 -9.36 5.12 -9.72
N PHE A 80 -9.98 5.59 -10.78
CA PHE A 80 -11.05 6.58 -10.70
C PHE A 80 -12.29 6.07 -9.95
N ARG A 81 -12.44 4.75 -9.81
CA ARG A 81 -13.55 4.13 -9.07
C ARG A 81 -13.32 4.11 -7.57
N LEU A 82 -12.09 4.35 -7.14
CA LEU A 82 -11.73 4.30 -5.74
C LEU A 82 -12.01 5.64 -5.06
N PHE A 83 -12.54 5.58 -3.86
CA PHE A 83 -12.64 6.75 -3.00
C PHE A 83 -11.25 7.15 -2.50
N ASP A 84 -11.10 8.41 -2.10
CA ASP A 84 -9.81 8.91 -1.63
C ASP A 84 -9.29 8.12 -0.43
N HIS A 85 -10.17 7.72 0.49
CA HIS A 85 -9.74 6.91 1.65
C HIS A 85 -9.28 5.53 1.23
N GLU A 86 -9.87 4.95 0.19
CA GLU A 86 -9.43 3.67 -0.35
C GLU A 86 -8.03 3.77 -0.98
N LYS A 87 -7.79 4.83 -1.74
CA LYS A 87 -6.46 5.11 -2.31
C LYS A 87 -5.41 5.28 -1.21
N ALA A 88 -5.76 6.00 -0.15
CA ALA A 88 -4.87 6.16 0.99
C ALA A 88 -4.53 4.82 1.65
N ASP A 89 -5.51 3.94 1.80
CA ASP A 89 -5.30 2.61 2.36
C ASP A 89 -4.41 1.75 1.45
N VAL A 90 -4.58 1.85 0.14
CA VAL A 90 -3.71 1.15 -0.82
C VAL A 90 -2.27 1.65 -0.71
N VAL A 91 -2.05 2.94 -0.52
CA VAL A 91 -0.71 3.49 -0.29
C VAL A 91 -0.07 2.86 0.95
N GLU A 92 -0.81 2.75 2.05
CA GLU A 92 -0.31 2.10 3.26
C GLU A 92 0.06 0.64 3.01
N TRP A 93 -0.75 -0.08 2.27
CA TRP A 93 -0.44 -1.46 1.89
C TRP A 93 0.83 -1.56 1.04
N LEU A 94 1.00 -0.68 0.07
CA LEU A 94 2.19 -0.66 -0.78
C LEU A 94 3.45 -0.34 0.02
N LEU A 95 3.37 0.60 0.95
CA LEU A 95 4.49 0.95 1.81
C LEU A 95 4.86 -0.19 2.76
N ASP A 96 3.88 -0.90 3.28
CA ASP A 96 4.12 -2.08 4.11
C ASP A 96 4.81 -3.18 3.31
N LEU A 97 4.33 -3.45 2.10
CA LEU A 97 4.96 -4.42 1.22
C LEU A 97 6.40 -4.02 0.91
N GLN A 98 6.65 -2.75 0.63
CA GLN A 98 8.00 -2.23 0.36
C GLN A 98 8.92 -2.48 1.55
N ARG A 99 8.46 -2.22 2.78
CA ARG A 99 9.26 -2.48 3.98
C ARG A 99 9.58 -3.97 4.13
N ARG A 100 8.61 -4.83 3.85
CA ARG A 100 8.81 -6.29 3.92
C ARG A 100 9.80 -6.77 2.86
N GLU A 101 9.72 -6.25 1.66
CA GLU A 101 10.64 -6.62 0.58
C GLU A 101 12.07 -6.17 0.88
N ARG A 102 12.25 -4.99 1.48
CA ARG A 102 13.58 -4.47 1.83
C ARG A 102 14.25 -5.24 2.96
N ARG A 103 13.49 -6.00 3.74
CA ARG A 103 14.02 -6.82 4.83
C ARG A 103 14.45 -8.23 4.41
N LYS A 104 14.18 -8.60 3.17
CA LYS A 104 14.59 -9.91 2.64
C LYS A 104 16.08 -9.98 2.33
#